data_b2c92bca9c51880525863f9a3af41790
#
_entry.id   b2c92bca9c51880525863f9a3af41790
#
_cell.length_a   1.000
_cell.length_b   1.000
_cell.length_c   1.000
_cell.angle_alpha   90.00
_cell.angle_beta   90.00
_cell.angle_gamma   90.00
#
_symmetry.space_group_name_H-M   'P 1'
#
loop_
_entity.id
_entity.type
_entity.pdbx_description
1 polymer ?
#
loop_
_entity_poly.entity_id
_entity_poly.type
_entity_poly.pdbx_seq_one_letter_code
_entity_poly.pdbx_strand_id
1 'polypeptide(L)'
;VIYHNKEELEEIYSDKEYSDLDSFFTRKQLIYKYLNHEGGEKYWFSLNLFEKTCWLHIALFLARLENHESEKVKEITLDGYYIKSELDLYCYIGEEVCGVLGYMGANFSALRDCLDGSISRPVQPPLKIVWKNFEYSKHNFVGQYCEIQDMVNFISESAVLELY
;
A
#
# COMPACT_ATOMS: atom_id res chain seq x y z
N VAL A 1 3.88 10.21 -11.60
CA VAL A 1 3.64 8.91 -12.24
C VAL A 1 4.98 8.29 -12.53
N ILE A 2 5.34 7.22 -11.81
CA ILE A 2 6.58 6.49 -12.04
C ILE A 2 6.29 5.54 -13.21
N TYR A 3 6.92 5.81 -14.36
CA TYR A 3 6.84 4.93 -15.51
C TYR A 3 7.91 3.84 -15.36
N HIS A 4 7.48 2.63 -15.07
CA HIS A 4 8.34 1.46 -15.13
C HIS A 4 8.46 0.99 -16.58
N ASN A 5 9.65 0.58 -17.00
CA ASN A 5 9.84 0.05 -18.33
C ASN A 5 9.33 -1.41 -18.41
N LYS A 6 9.11 -1.88 -19.62
CA LYS A 6 8.57 -3.23 -19.86
C LYS A 6 9.49 -4.34 -19.32
N GLU A 7 10.80 -4.13 -19.37
CA GLU A 7 11.80 -5.12 -18.93
C GLU A 7 11.79 -5.29 -17.41
N GLU A 8 11.67 -4.18 -16.64
CA GLU A 8 11.51 -4.23 -15.19
C GLU A 8 10.26 -4.99 -14.75
N LEU A 9 9.18 -4.84 -15.52
CA LEU A 9 7.93 -5.53 -15.24
C LEU A 9 7.97 -7.02 -15.64
N GLU A 10 8.76 -7.38 -16.65
CA GLU A 10 8.99 -8.79 -17.03
C GLU A 10 9.79 -9.55 -15.97
N GLU A 11 10.68 -8.90 -15.21
CA GLU A 11 11.36 -9.52 -14.07
C GLU A 11 10.38 -9.90 -12.95
N ILE A 12 9.32 -9.11 -12.73
CA ILE A 12 8.27 -9.45 -11.76
C ILE A 12 7.60 -10.79 -12.11
N TYR A 13 7.51 -11.13 -13.39
CA TYR A 13 6.93 -12.39 -13.83
C TYR A 13 7.85 -13.60 -13.59
N SER A 14 9.17 -13.36 -13.54
CA SER A 14 10.15 -14.44 -13.39
C SER A 14 10.46 -14.79 -11.94
N ASP A 15 9.96 -14.02 -10.99
CA ASP A 15 10.20 -14.26 -9.56
C ASP A 15 9.48 -15.53 -9.10
N LYS A 16 10.27 -16.61 -8.99
CA LYS A 16 9.81 -17.96 -8.63
C LYS A 16 9.46 -18.11 -7.14
N GLU A 17 9.70 -17.11 -6.34
CA GLU A 17 9.45 -17.17 -4.90
C GLU A 17 7.95 -17.18 -4.54
N TYR A 18 7.11 -16.81 -5.51
CA TYR A 18 5.64 -16.82 -5.39
C TYR A 18 5.04 -17.79 -6.40
N SER A 19 5.30 -19.08 -6.21
CA SER A 19 5.08 -20.17 -7.18
C SER A 19 3.64 -20.68 -7.30
N ASP A 20 2.67 -19.93 -6.81
CA ASP A 20 1.26 -20.21 -7.06
C ASP A 20 0.83 -19.63 -8.42
N LEU A 21 0.32 -20.50 -9.31
CA LEU A 21 -0.11 -20.12 -10.65
C LEU A 21 -1.21 -19.05 -10.62
N ASP A 22 -2.13 -19.12 -9.68
CA ASP A 22 -3.22 -18.13 -9.57
C ASP A 22 -2.67 -16.74 -9.20
N SER A 23 -1.71 -16.68 -8.29
CA SER A 23 -1.00 -15.45 -7.94
C SER A 23 -0.22 -14.88 -9.11
N PHE A 24 0.44 -15.74 -9.90
CA PHE A 24 1.17 -15.32 -11.11
C PHE A 24 0.25 -14.70 -12.14
N PHE A 25 -0.86 -15.36 -12.48
CA PHE A 25 -1.81 -14.85 -13.46
C PHE A 25 -2.49 -13.56 -12.98
N THR A 26 -2.86 -13.48 -11.71
CA THR A 26 -3.48 -12.30 -11.14
C THR A 26 -2.53 -11.10 -11.19
N ARG A 27 -1.27 -11.26 -10.79
CA ARG A 27 -0.25 -10.20 -10.89
C ARG A 27 -0.05 -9.74 -12.33
N LYS A 28 0.02 -10.69 -13.27
CA LYS A 28 0.13 -10.37 -14.69
C LYS A 28 -1.02 -9.50 -15.19
N GLN A 29 -2.26 -9.83 -14.82
CA GLN A 29 -3.43 -9.06 -15.21
C GLN A 29 -3.43 -7.65 -14.58
N LEU A 30 -3.04 -7.52 -13.30
CA LEU A 30 -2.97 -6.25 -12.60
C LEU A 30 -1.91 -5.33 -13.23
N ILE A 31 -0.74 -5.87 -13.54
CA ILE A 31 0.33 -5.12 -14.23
C ILE A 31 -0.11 -4.69 -15.62
N TYR A 32 -0.77 -5.56 -16.37
CA TYR A 32 -1.29 -5.22 -17.71
C TYR A 32 -2.28 -4.03 -17.63
N LYS A 33 -3.21 -4.06 -16.68
CA LYS A 33 -4.15 -2.96 -16.45
C LYS A 33 -3.45 -1.66 -16.03
N TYR A 34 -2.44 -1.76 -15.17
CA TYR A 34 -1.63 -0.61 -14.78
C TYR A 34 -0.92 0.02 -15.98
N LEU A 35 -0.28 -0.80 -16.85
CA LEU A 35 0.42 -0.32 -18.04
C LEU A 35 -0.51 0.33 -19.07
N ASN A 36 -1.74 -0.16 -19.19
CA ASN A 36 -2.74 0.39 -20.11
C ASN A 36 -3.55 1.54 -19.51
N HIS A 37 -3.15 2.04 -18.33
CA HIS A 37 -3.86 3.12 -17.61
C HIS A 37 -5.34 2.81 -17.34
N GLU A 38 -5.71 1.55 -17.28
CA GLU A 38 -7.07 1.12 -16.91
C GLU A 38 -7.31 1.21 -15.40
N GLY A 39 -6.22 1.29 -14.59
CA GLY A 39 -6.25 1.50 -13.16
C GLY A 39 -5.69 2.88 -12.82
N GLY A 40 -6.46 3.69 -12.09
CA GLY A 40 -6.05 4.99 -11.56
C GLY A 40 -5.90 4.95 -10.04
N GLU A 41 -6.00 6.14 -9.43
CA GLU A 41 -6.05 6.29 -7.98
C GLU A 41 -7.15 5.41 -7.38
N LYS A 42 -6.82 4.76 -6.26
CA LYS A 42 -7.71 3.86 -5.51
C LYS A 42 -8.26 2.67 -6.31
N TYR A 43 -7.58 2.28 -7.40
CA TYR A 43 -7.96 1.09 -8.16
C TYR A 43 -8.00 -0.17 -7.26
N TRP A 44 -7.08 -0.28 -6.31
CA TRP A 44 -7.01 -1.34 -5.31
C TRP A 44 -8.31 -1.52 -4.51
N PHE A 45 -9.11 -0.46 -4.36
CA PHE A 45 -10.37 -0.55 -3.60
C PHE A 45 -11.39 -1.48 -4.26
N SER A 46 -11.37 -1.60 -5.60
CA SER A 46 -12.24 -2.51 -6.36
C SER A 46 -11.79 -3.97 -6.31
N LEU A 47 -10.58 -4.24 -5.82
CA LEU A 47 -9.98 -5.57 -5.78
C LEU A 47 -10.49 -6.37 -4.57
N ASN A 48 -10.59 -7.71 -4.73
CA ASN A 48 -10.82 -8.61 -3.59
C ASN A 48 -9.54 -8.77 -2.73
N LEU A 49 -9.63 -9.46 -1.60
CA LEU A 49 -8.50 -9.59 -0.66
C LEU A 49 -7.27 -10.27 -1.29
N PHE A 50 -7.48 -11.31 -2.09
CA PHE A 50 -6.38 -12.00 -2.79
C PHE A 50 -5.71 -11.07 -3.82
N GLU A 51 -6.50 -10.36 -4.61
CA GLU A 51 -6.00 -9.39 -5.58
C GLU A 51 -5.25 -8.23 -4.91
N LYS A 52 -5.72 -7.74 -3.75
CA LYS A 52 -5.01 -6.73 -2.95
C LYS A 52 -3.66 -7.24 -2.46
N THR A 53 -3.58 -8.50 -2.04
CA THR A 53 -2.31 -9.14 -1.69
C THR A 53 -1.36 -9.14 -2.88
N CYS A 54 -1.84 -9.53 -4.06
CA CYS A 54 -1.05 -9.46 -5.29
C CYS A 54 -0.63 -8.03 -5.65
N TRP A 55 -1.51 -7.05 -5.46
CA TRP A 55 -1.22 -5.63 -5.65
C TRP A 55 -0.07 -5.14 -4.76
N LEU A 56 -0.10 -5.50 -3.47
CA LEU A 56 0.98 -5.16 -2.53
C LEU A 56 2.31 -5.87 -2.85
N HIS A 57 2.29 -7.09 -3.39
CA HIS A 57 3.49 -7.77 -3.87
C HIS A 57 4.11 -7.05 -5.07
N ILE A 58 3.29 -6.59 -6.02
CA ILE A 58 3.76 -5.78 -7.15
C ILE A 58 4.36 -4.48 -6.63
N ALA A 59 3.66 -3.79 -5.73
CA ALA A 59 4.11 -2.55 -5.12
C ALA A 59 5.47 -2.72 -4.40
N LEU A 60 5.65 -3.79 -3.64
CA LEU A 60 6.93 -4.11 -2.97
C LEU A 60 8.06 -4.31 -3.99
N PHE A 61 7.79 -5.04 -5.07
CA PHE A 61 8.80 -5.27 -6.11
C PHE A 61 9.22 -3.96 -6.78
N LEU A 62 8.25 -3.13 -7.18
CA LEU A 62 8.52 -1.83 -7.79
C LEU A 62 9.28 -0.91 -6.83
N ALA A 63 8.95 -0.94 -5.55
CA ALA A 63 9.62 -0.17 -4.52
C ALA A 63 11.13 -0.46 -4.40
N ARG A 64 11.54 -1.68 -4.70
CA ARG A 64 12.97 -2.09 -4.72
C ARG A 64 13.75 -1.49 -5.89
N LEU A 65 13.05 -1.11 -6.96
CA LEU A 65 13.64 -0.51 -8.16
C LEU A 65 13.67 1.02 -8.09
N GLU A 66 12.95 1.63 -7.16
CA GLU A 66 12.84 3.07 -7.03
C GLU A 66 14.09 3.69 -6.38
N ASN A 67 14.59 4.79 -6.96
CA ASN A 67 15.60 5.63 -6.34
C ASN A 67 14.89 6.81 -5.65
N HIS A 68 14.95 6.85 -4.30
CA HIS A 68 14.15 7.78 -3.49
C HIS A 68 14.85 9.13 -3.28
N GLU A 69 15.11 9.88 -4.34
CA GLU A 69 15.56 11.28 -4.28
C GLU A 69 14.40 12.29 -4.26
N SER A 70 13.15 11.82 -4.17
CA SER A 70 11.95 12.65 -4.18
C SER A 70 11.76 13.44 -2.87
N GLU A 71 11.00 14.53 -2.95
CA GLU A 71 10.58 15.30 -1.78
C GLU A 71 9.85 14.40 -0.78
N LYS A 72 10.21 14.53 0.50
CA LYS A 72 9.66 13.68 1.55
C LYS A 72 8.28 14.14 1.99
N VAL A 73 7.34 13.20 2.02
CA VAL A 73 5.96 13.40 2.50
C VAL A 73 5.95 13.53 4.02
N LYS A 74 5.28 14.56 4.52
CA LYS A 74 5.15 14.89 5.95
C LYS A 74 3.78 14.60 6.51
N GLU A 75 2.76 14.70 5.66
CA GLU A 75 1.36 14.51 6.05
C GLU A 75 0.60 13.84 4.91
N ILE A 76 -0.30 12.91 5.25
CA ILE A 76 -1.28 12.30 4.34
C ILE A 76 -2.68 12.37 4.94
N THR A 77 -3.69 12.34 4.08
CA THR A 77 -5.10 12.26 4.49
C THR A 77 -5.71 10.98 3.95
N LEU A 78 -6.28 10.19 4.85
CA LEU A 78 -7.04 8.98 4.52
C LEU A 78 -8.54 9.26 4.67
N ASP A 79 -9.34 8.70 3.77
CA ASP A 79 -10.80 8.71 3.89
C ASP A 79 -11.29 7.32 4.29
N GLY A 80 -11.91 7.24 5.45
CA GLY A 80 -12.40 6.00 6.04
C GLY A 80 -13.42 5.24 5.19
N TYR A 81 -14.07 5.89 4.24
CA TYR A 81 -14.96 5.19 3.30
C TYR A 81 -14.24 4.13 2.47
N TYR A 82 -12.94 4.27 2.26
CA TYR A 82 -12.12 3.32 1.50
C TYR A 82 -11.44 2.27 2.38
N ILE A 83 -11.53 2.36 3.71
CA ILE A 83 -10.80 1.46 4.63
C ILE A 83 -11.76 0.52 5.32
N LYS A 84 -11.81 -0.72 4.85
CA LYS A 84 -12.66 -1.81 5.36
C LYS A 84 -11.86 -3.04 5.78
N SER A 85 -10.54 -3.02 5.61
CA SER A 85 -9.63 -4.08 6.00
C SER A 85 -8.21 -3.52 6.22
N GLU A 86 -7.34 -4.30 6.85
CA GLU A 86 -5.93 -3.96 6.97
C GLU A 86 -5.24 -3.84 5.60
N LEU A 87 -5.63 -4.64 4.60
CA LEU A 87 -5.07 -4.55 3.26
C LEU A 87 -5.44 -3.24 2.57
N ASP A 88 -6.66 -2.73 2.78
CA ASP A 88 -7.06 -1.41 2.29
C ASP A 88 -6.16 -0.33 2.87
N LEU A 89 -5.86 -0.41 4.15
CA LEU A 89 -5.01 0.57 4.82
C LEU A 89 -3.58 0.56 4.28
N TYR A 90 -2.99 -0.63 4.08
CA TYR A 90 -1.65 -0.75 3.47
C TYR A 90 -1.62 -0.20 2.04
N CYS A 91 -2.61 -0.55 1.21
CA CYS A 91 -2.72 -0.03 -0.16
C CYS A 91 -2.87 1.49 -0.15
N TYR A 92 -3.72 2.03 0.72
CA TYR A 92 -4.02 3.46 0.75
C TYR A 92 -2.82 4.28 1.23
N ILE A 93 -2.17 3.90 2.34
CA ILE A 93 -0.97 4.60 2.82
C ILE A 93 0.14 4.54 1.74
N GLY A 94 0.31 3.40 1.09
CA GLY A 94 1.27 3.25 -0.01
C GLY A 94 1.00 4.22 -1.14
N GLU A 95 -0.25 4.34 -1.57
CA GLU A 95 -0.65 5.23 -2.65
C GLU A 95 -0.51 6.72 -2.30
N GLU A 96 -0.91 7.13 -1.08
CA GLU A 96 -0.82 8.53 -0.64
C GLU A 96 0.63 8.99 -0.49
N VAL A 97 1.53 8.10 -0.10
CA VAL A 97 2.96 8.43 0.08
C VAL A 97 3.75 8.31 -1.22
N CYS A 98 3.53 7.26 -1.99
CA CYS A 98 4.39 6.88 -3.12
C CYS A 98 3.68 6.94 -4.49
N GLY A 99 2.37 7.25 -4.53
CA GLY A 99 1.58 7.23 -5.76
C GLY A 99 0.99 5.85 -6.07
N VAL A 100 0.33 5.72 -7.22
CA VAL A 100 -0.32 4.47 -7.65
C VAL A 100 0.69 3.33 -7.67
N LEU A 101 0.31 2.16 -7.13
CA LEU A 101 1.21 1.03 -6.85
C LEU A 101 2.36 1.36 -5.87
N GLY A 102 2.19 2.39 -5.06
CA GLY A 102 3.15 2.74 -4.01
C GLY A 102 3.15 1.73 -2.86
N TYR A 103 4.32 1.56 -2.22
CA TYR A 103 4.53 0.62 -1.13
C TYR A 103 4.98 1.31 0.15
N MET A 104 4.23 1.08 1.21
CA MET A 104 4.57 1.50 2.58
C MET A 104 4.40 0.35 3.59
N GLY A 105 4.56 -0.89 3.13
CA GLY A 105 4.38 -2.10 3.93
C GLY A 105 3.15 -2.90 3.53
N ALA A 106 3.16 -4.20 3.85
CA ALA A 106 2.07 -5.14 3.60
C ALA A 106 1.73 -5.96 4.86
N ASN A 107 2.31 -5.59 5.99
CA ASN A 107 2.05 -6.11 7.34
C ASN A 107 2.56 -5.09 8.36
N PHE A 108 2.29 -5.31 9.64
CA PHE A 108 2.67 -4.41 10.73
C PHE A 108 4.17 -4.10 10.76
N SER A 109 5.02 -5.11 10.71
CA SER A 109 6.47 -4.89 10.77
C SER A 109 6.97 -4.06 9.60
N ALA A 110 6.57 -4.40 8.38
CA ALA A 110 6.97 -3.67 7.20
C ALA A 110 6.43 -2.23 7.18
N LEU A 111 5.19 -2.00 7.65
CA LEU A 111 4.64 -0.65 7.78
C LEU A 111 5.43 0.17 8.80
N ARG A 112 5.78 -0.40 9.96
CA ARG A 112 6.61 0.27 10.97
C ARG A 112 7.95 0.69 10.39
N ASP A 113 8.66 -0.24 9.74
CA ASP A 113 9.98 0.01 9.16
C ASP A 113 9.95 1.12 8.10
N CYS A 114 8.84 1.26 7.37
CA CYS A 114 8.63 2.35 6.43
C CYS A 114 8.30 3.67 7.14
N LEU A 115 7.50 3.65 8.20
CA LEU A 115 7.07 4.87 8.93
C LEU A 115 8.19 5.46 9.78
N ASP A 116 9.03 4.64 10.40
CA ASP A 116 10.14 5.10 11.25
C ASP A 116 11.43 5.42 10.47
N GLY A 117 11.45 5.12 9.17
CA GLY A 117 12.58 5.37 8.28
C GLY A 117 13.66 4.31 8.28
N SER A 118 13.44 3.14 8.90
CA SER A 118 14.35 1.99 8.84
C SER A 118 14.49 1.45 7.41
N ILE A 119 13.40 1.54 6.63
CA ILE A 119 13.40 1.32 5.20
C ILE A 119 13.27 2.67 4.49
N SER A 120 14.16 2.94 3.53
CA SER A 120 14.14 4.19 2.76
C SER A 120 12.86 4.31 1.93
N ARG A 121 11.99 5.24 2.34
CA ARG A 121 10.76 5.62 1.63
C ARG A 121 10.68 7.15 1.59
N PRO A 122 9.87 7.75 0.69
CA PRO A 122 9.73 9.20 0.59
C PRO A 122 8.89 9.78 1.74
N VAL A 123 9.20 9.40 2.97
CA VAL A 123 8.54 9.85 4.21
C VAL A 123 9.51 10.62 5.08
N GLN A 124 9.03 11.68 5.68
CA GLN A 124 9.74 12.36 6.78
C GLN A 124 9.12 11.92 8.12
N PRO A 125 9.80 11.07 8.89
CA PRO A 125 9.31 10.66 10.20
C PRO A 125 9.31 11.84 11.22
N PRO A 126 8.31 11.89 12.13
CA PRO A 126 7.10 11.09 12.11
C PRO A 126 6.11 11.58 11.04
N LEU A 127 5.59 10.65 10.22
CA LEU A 127 4.53 10.97 9.27
C LEU A 127 3.26 11.37 10.03
N LYS A 128 2.61 12.46 9.63
CA LYS A 128 1.28 12.80 10.12
C LYS A 128 0.22 12.13 9.24
N ILE A 129 -0.70 11.39 9.86
CA ILE A 129 -1.82 10.71 9.20
C ILE A 129 -3.13 11.28 9.72
N VAL A 130 -3.89 11.93 8.86
CA VAL A 130 -5.24 12.42 9.16
C VAL A 130 -6.24 11.43 8.61
N TRP A 131 -6.92 10.69 9.49
CA TRP A 131 -7.92 9.68 9.10
C TRP A 131 -9.34 10.25 9.29
N LYS A 132 -9.91 10.74 8.19
CA LYS A 132 -11.28 11.27 8.13
C LYS A 132 -12.29 10.13 8.03
N ASN A 133 -13.53 10.39 8.45
CA ASN A 133 -14.63 9.40 8.45
C ASN A 133 -14.24 8.10 9.18
N PHE A 134 -13.46 8.22 10.26
CA PHE A 134 -12.96 7.07 11.02
C PHE A 134 -14.07 6.18 11.55
N GLU A 135 -15.17 6.76 12.06
CA GLU A 135 -16.32 5.98 12.55
C GLU A 135 -16.94 5.11 11.46
N TYR A 136 -16.90 5.53 10.19
CA TYR A 136 -17.34 4.67 9.09
C TYR A 136 -16.39 3.46 8.92
N SER A 137 -15.09 3.67 8.94
CA SER A 137 -14.12 2.55 8.92
C SER A 137 -14.38 1.60 10.09
N LYS A 138 -14.49 2.13 11.30
CA LYS A 138 -14.69 1.35 12.52
C LYS A 138 -15.91 0.43 12.48
N HIS A 139 -17.02 0.91 11.88
CA HIS A 139 -18.23 0.10 11.74
C HIS A 139 -18.18 -0.93 10.61
N ASN A 140 -17.33 -0.71 9.60
CA ASN A 140 -17.27 -1.54 8.40
C ASN A 140 -15.98 -2.35 8.27
N PHE A 141 -15.06 -2.23 9.22
CA PHE A 141 -13.79 -2.94 9.18
C PHE A 141 -13.99 -4.43 9.46
N VAL A 142 -13.49 -5.23 8.53
CA VAL A 142 -13.43 -6.68 8.65
C VAL A 142 -11.97 -7.08 8.59
N GLY A 143 -11.34 -7.17 9.75
CA GLY A 143 -9.95 -7.57 9.85
C GLY A 143 -9.75 -9.05 9.58
N GLN A 144 -8.69 -9.38 8.88
CA GLN A 144 -8.27 -10.76 8.65
C GLN A 144 -7.42 -11.27 9.82
N TYR A 145 -6.61 -10.40 10.41
CA TYR A 145 -5.65 -10.75 11.47
C TYR A 145 -5.72 -9.83 12.68
N CYS A 146 -6.43 -8.71 12.60
CA CYS A 146 -6.51 -7.71 13.67
C CYS A 146 -7.82 -6.93 13.64
N GLU A 147 -8.14 -6.30 14.75
CA GLU A 147 -9.22 -5.32 14.84
C GLU A 147 -8.71 -3.93 14.43
N ILE A 148 -9.62 -3.03 14.06
CA ILE A 148 -9.24 -1.65 13.67
C ILE A 148 -8.51 -0.91 14.79
N GLN A 149 -8.83 -1.21 16.06
CA GLN A 149 -8.15 -0.60 17.19
C GLN A 149 -6.68 -1.03 17.30
N ASP A 150 -6.35 -2.25 16.89
CA ASP A 150 -4.97 -2.72 16.82
C ASP A 150 -4.18 -1.93 15.79
N MET A 151 -4.80 -1.64 14.63
CA MET A 151 -4.21 -0.78 13.59
C MET A 151 -3.98 0.64 14.11
N VAL A 152 -4.96 1.24 14.80
CA VAL A 152 -4.83 2.58 15.38
C VAL A 152 -3.69 2.64 16.39
N ASN A 153 -3.64 1.69 17.32
CA ASN A 153 -2.59 1.61 18.34
C ASN A 153 -1.22 1.48 17.68
N PHE A 154 -1.10 0.57 16.73
CA PHE A 154 0.15 0.29 16.03
C PHE A 154 0.67 1.50 15.25
N ILE A 155 -0.19 2.17 14.47
CA ILE A 155 0.21 3.35 13.70
C ILE A 155 0.64 4.48 14.63
N SER A 156 -0.07 4.67 15.76
CA SER A 156 0.23 5.71 16.75
C SER A 156 1.60 5.55 17.44
N GLU A 157 2.21 4.37 17.38
CA GLU A 157 3.57 4.14 17.89
C GLU A 157 4.65 4.76 16.97
N SER A 158 4.39 4.90 15.67
CA SER A 158 5.40 5.31 14.67
C SER A 158 5.00 6.54 13.85
N ALA A 159 3.78 7.02 13.98
CA ALA A 159 3.24 8.16 13.26
C ALA A 159 2.37 9.04 14.17
N VAL A 160 2.14 10.29 13.77
CA VAL A 160 1.16 11.16 14.40
C VAL A 160 -0.20 10.90 13.78
N LEU A 161 -1.12 10.29 14.51
CA LEU A 161 -2.44 9.90 14.01
C LEU A 161 -3.53 10.81 14.56
N GLU A 162 -4.32 11.43 13.66
CA GLU A 162 -5.51 12.22 14.00
C GLU A 162 -6.74 11.52 13.40
N LEU A 163 -7.77 11.27 14.22
CA LEU A 163 -9.02 10.59 13.85
C LEU A 163 -10.19 11.57 13.86
N TYR A 164 -10.97 11.61 12.76
CA TYR A 164 -12.13 12.49 12.58
C TYR A 164 -13.36 11.73 12.08
#